data_31fd241c160062801d6a6fa795bd7eaf
#
_entry.id   31fd241c160062801d6a6fa795bd7eaf
#
_cell.length_a   1.000
_cell.length_b   1.000
_cell.length_c   1.000
_cell.angle_alpha   90.00
_cell.angle_beta   90.00
_cell.angle_gamma   90.00
#
_symmetry.space_group_name_H-M   'P 1'
#
loop_
_entity.id
_entity.type
_entity.pdbx_description
1 polymer ?
#
loop_
_entity_poly.entity_id
_entity_poly.type
_entity_poly.pdbx_seq_one_letter_code
_entity_poly.pdbx_strand_id
1 'polypeptide(L)'
;MTNPETGLRVQPVTDAPNWDAAVWAQPRGTIFSAAGWGIYKTRRGAGVERLSILDEAGDLLGLAQVQRRRRGPARQFYLQGGPLLTEKGERHGEAVVRALLAHLALGPLDLVVVDFNRAESPGAVLGLLATGFRPVATASRHTLEVDLTRGLDALQAEMEQRWRKALRKAERNAALSVRFLDEPAERLKAFDAFAAMYAALKTRKGFSNDFDPAAYRDLAANDPRHVMLEVREGDELCLVRIAHVSRDRFTDFFTASTERAKANAAAYLAVWSFIRRGAEEGCRVFDFGGIDPAHNRGVYDFKRGLTRNVASSGPLWLYGRNRLVTAAAGAVLAR
;
A
#
# COMPACT_ATOMS: atom_id res chain seq x y z
N MET A 1 -24.47 -17.42 -0.77
CA MET A 1 -24.70 -18.87 -0.53
C MET A 1 -23.95 -19.27 0.72
N THR A 2 -24.60 -20.05 1.59
CA THR A 2 -23.92 -20.58 2.80
C THR A 2 -23.07 -21.78 2.39
N ASN A 3 -21.83 -21.83 2.83
CA ASN A 3 -20.94 -22.96 2.59
C ASN A 3 -21.32 -24.10 3.54
N PRO A 4 -21.75 -25.28 3.05
CA PRO A 4 -22.19 -26.39 3.91
C PRO A 4 -21.09 -26.97 4.78
N GLU A 5 -19.81 -26.84 4.39
CA GLU A 5 -18.67 -27.34 5.18
C GLU A 5 -18.29 -26.44 6.34
N THR A 6 -18.58 -25.15 6.25
CA THR A 6 -18.14 -24.16 7.25
C THR A 6 -19.28 -23.46 7.97
N GLY A 7 -20.53 -23.59 7.49
CA GLY A 7 -21.68 -22.80 7.98
C GLY A 7 -21.61 -21.30 7.64
N LEU A 8 -20.53 -20.85 7.01
CA LEU A 8 -20.32 -19.43 6.74
C LEU A 8 -20.97 -19.00 5.43
N ARG A 9 -21.44 -17.75 5.42
CA ARG A 9 -22.02 -17.11 4.24
C ARG A 9 -21.06 -16.08 3.67
N VAL A 10 -20.66 -16.27 2.41
CA VAL A 10 -19.88 -15.27 1.65
C VAL A 10 -20.85 -14.50 0.75
N GLN A 11 -20.85 -13.18 0.85
CA GLN A 11 -21.71 -12.32 0.06
C GLN A 11 -20.98 -11.13 -0.53
N PRO A 12 -21.27 -10.75 -1.79
CA PRO A 12 -20.74 -9.53 -2.39
C PRO A 12 -21.27 -8.27 -1.70
N VAL A 13 -20.39 -7.26 -1.61
CA VAL A 13 -20.71 -5.92 -1.12
C VAL A 13 -20.48 -4.92 -2.25
N THR A 14 -21.54 -4.32 -2.75
CA THR A 14 -21.50 -3.34 -3.86
C THR A 14 -21.41 -1.91 -3.38
N ASP A 15 -21.93 -1.62 -2.20
CA ASP A 15 -21.91 -0.29 -1.59
C ASP A 15 -20.49 0.07 -1.10
N ALA A 16 -19.86 1.02 -1.78
CA ALA A 16 -18.50 1.42 -1.47
C ALA A 16 -18.35 2.17 -0.13
N PRO A 17 -19.21 3.12 0.25
CA PRO A 17 -19.17 3.76 1.56
C PRO A 17 -19.28 2.78 2.73
N ASN A 18 -20.25 1.87 2.69
CA ASN A 18 -20.43 0.86 3.72
C ASN A 18 -19.25 -0.12 3.77
N TRP A 19 -18.70 -0.48 2.60
CA TRP A 19 -17.47 -1.27 2.53
C TRP A 19 -16.30 -0.58 3.22
N ASP A 20 -16.04 0.69 2.89
CA ASP A 20 -14.93 1.44 3.47
C ASP A 20 -15.10 1.65 4.96
N ALA A 21 -16.32 1.93 5.44
CA ALA A 21 -16.62 1.99 6.87
C ALA A 21 -16.25 0.68 7.58
N ALA A 22 -16.62 -0.47 7.00
CA ALA A 22 -16.30 -1.80 7.54
C ALA A 22 -14.79 -2.08 7.52
N VAL A 23 -14.08 -1.73 6.44
CA VAL A 23 -12.62 -1.88 6.32
C VAL A 23 -11.89 -1.04 7.37
N TRP A 24 -12.27 0.22 7.49
CA TRP A 24 -11.60 1.14 8.42
C TRP A 24 -11.97 0.92 9.90
N ALA A 25 -13.04 0.18 10.18
CA ALA A 25 -13.33 -0.32 11.51
C ALA A 25 -12.36 -1.43 11.95
N GLN A 26 -11.73 -2.16 11.00
CA GLN A 26 -10.80 -3.24 11.35
C GLN A 26 -9.42 -2.68 11.76
N PRO A 27 -8.76 -3.29 12.76
CA PRO A 27 -7.42 -2.86 13.21
C PRO A 27 -6.35 -2.85 12.12
N ARG A 28 -6.52 -3.67 11.08
CA ARG A 28 -5.57 -3.88 9.98
C ARG A 28 -6.08 -3.37 8.63
N GLY A 29 -7.10 -2.50 8.64
CA GLY A 29 -7.60 -1.85 7.42
C GLY A 29 -6.50 -1.04 6.73
N THR A 30 -6.35 -1.24 5.41
CA THR A 30 -5.35 -0.56 4.59
C THR A 30 -5.99 0.01 3.32
N ILE A 31 -5.28 0.92 2.66
CA ILE A 31 -5.71 1.43 1.34
C ILE A 31 -5.94 0.29 0.34
N PHE A 32 -5.17 -0.80 0.43
CA PHE A 32 -5.28 -1.93 -0.50
C PHE A 32 -6.57 -2.72 -0.34
N SER A 33 -7.20 -2.61 0.83
CA SER A 33 -8.51 -3.20 1.13
C SER A 33 -9.67 -2.25 0.81
N ALA A 34 -9.42 -0.95 0.69
CA ALA A 34 -10.42 0.08 0.48
C ALA A 34 -11.04 0.04 -0.93
N ALA A 35 -12.27 0.53 -1.06
CA ALA A 35 -13.01 0.54 -2.33
C ALA A 35 -12.29 1.31 -3.43
N GLY A 36 -11.67 2.43 -3.08
CA GLY A 36 -10.91 3.27 -4.02
C GLY A 36 -9.78 2.50 -4.70
N TRP A 37 -9.07 1.62 -3.96
CA TRP A 37 -8.05 0.75 -4.55
C TRP A 37 -8.65 -0.25 -5.54
N GLY A 38 -9.80 -0.83 -5.22
CA GLY A 38 -10.54 -1.70 -6.12
C GLY A 38 -10.94 -0.98 -7.42
N ILE A 39 -11.42 0.26 -7.33
CA ILE A 39 -11.77 1.10 -8.49
C ILE A 39 -10.52 1.35 -9.35
N TYR A 40 -9.38 1.71 -8.73
CA TYR A 40 -8.10 1.84 -9.44
C TYR A 40 -7.73 0.56 -10.20
N LYS A 41 -7.85 -0.61 -9.56
CA LYS A 41 -7.54 -1.90 -10.20
C LYS A 41 -8.52 -2.26 -11.31
N THR A 42 -9.80 -1.90 -11.18
CA THR A 42 -10.80 -2.09 -12.24
C THR A 42 -10.47 -1.24 -13.47
N ARG A 43 -10.08 0.02 -13.30
CA ARG A 43 -9.61 0.89 -14.39
C ARG A 43 -8.38 0.31 -15.12
N ARG A 44 -7.63 -0.56 -14.45
CA ARG A 44 -6.49 -1.29 -15.02
C ARG A 44 -6.85 -2.68 -15.55
N GLY A 45 -8.13 -2.95 -15.79
CA GLY A 45 -8.62 -4.18 -16.41
C GLY A 45 -8.74 -5.39 -15.48
N ALA A 46 -8.65 -5.22 -14.15
CA ALA A 46 -8.97 -6.30 -13.23
C ALA A 46 -10.48 -6.36 -12.96
N GLY A 47 -11.04 -7.55 -12.88
CA GLY A 47 -12.33 -7.75 -12.20
C GLY A 47 -12.12 -7.61 -10.71
N VAL A 48 -12.93 -6.81 -10.02
CA VAL A 48 -12.83 -6.64 -8.57
C VAL A 48 -14.13 -6.99 -7.89
N GLU A 49 -14.06 -7.82 -6.87
CA GLU A 49 -15.19 -8.22 -6.03
C GLU A 49 -14.85 -7.96 -4.56
N ARG A 50 -15.77 -7.35 -3.84
CA ARG A 50 -15.69 -7.11 -2.40
C ARG A 50 -16.63 -8.08 -1.70
N LEU A 51 -16.10 -8.82 -0.73
CA LEU A 51 -16.79 -9.92 -0.07
C LEU A 51 -16.80 -9.71 1.44
N SER A 52 -17.98 -9.82 2.05
CA SER A 52 -18.13 -10.03 3.48
C SER A 52 -18.33 -11.52 3.77
N ILE A 53 -17.69 -11.99 4.81
CA ILE A 53 -17.81 -13.36 5.32
C ILE A 53 -18.53 -13.30 6.66
N LEU A 54 -19.69 -13.90 6.73
CA LEU A 54 -20.60 -13.84 7.88
C LEU A 54 -20.81 -15.24 8.45
N ASP A 55 -21.05 -15.34 9.76
CA ASP A 55 -21.48 -16.56 10.39
C ASP A 55 -22.99 -16.81 10.21
N GLU A 56 -23.50 -17.87 10.83
CA GLU A 56 -24.93 -18.24 10.77
C GLU A 56 -25.83 -17.19 11.44
N ALA A 57 -25.34 -16.51 12.47
CA ALA A 57 -26.05 -15.43 13.15
C ALA A 57 -26.06 -14.12 12.34
N GLY A 58 -25.25 -14.04 11.29
CA GLY A 58 -25.09 -12.83 10.46
C GLY A 58 -23.99 -11.89 10.94
N ASP A 59 -23.19 -12.30 11.94
CA ASP A 59 -22.06 -11.50 12.42
C ASP A 59 -20.91 -11.52 11.42
N LEU A 60 -20.28 -10.36 11.23
CA LEU A 60 -19.12 -10.22 10.34
C LEU A 60 -17.88 -10.90 10.96
N LEU A 61 -17.31 -11.85 10.22
CA LEU A 61 -16.06 -12.52 10.56
C LEU A 61 -14.86 -11.97 9.76
N GLY A 62 -15.08 -11.56 8.52
CA GLY A 62 -14.00 -11.06 7.69
C GLY A 62 -14.46 -10.34 6.43
N LEU A 63 -13.50 -9.61 5.84
CA LEU A 63 -13.65 -8.85 4.60
C LEU A 63 -12.54 -9.26 3.63
N ALA A 64 -12.86 -9.42 2.34
CA ALA A 64 -11.88 -9.71 1.30
C ALA A 64 -12.18 -8.91 0.03
N GLN A 65 -11.23 -8.09 -0.44
CA GLN A 65 -11.27 -7.49 -1.76
C GLN A 65 -10.45 -8.35 -2.72
N VAL A 66 -11.11 -9.03 -3.64
CA VAL A 66 -10.53 -9.99 -4.58
C VAL A 66 -10.39 -9.34 -5.94
N GLN A 67 -9.18 -9.27 -6.44
CA GLN A 67 -8.87 -8.84 -7.81
C GLN A 67 -8.73 -10.09 -8.68
N ARG A 68 -9.41 -10.14 -9.82
CA ARG A 68 -9.35 -11.26 -10.76
C ARG A 68 -8.76 -10.80 -12.09
N ARG A 69 -7.78 -11.55 -12.59
CA ARG A 69 -7.23 -11.39 -13.94
C ARG A 69 -7.19 -12.75 -14.65
N ARG A 70 -7.32 -12.72 -15.98
CA ARG A 70 -7.07 -13.91 -16.82
C ARG A 70 -5.65 -13.89 -17.36
N ARG A 71 -5.03 -15.06 -17.37
CA ARG A 71 -3.72 -15.33 -17.97
C ARG A 71 -3.87 -16.59 -18.84
N GLY A 72 -4.26 -16.41 -20.11
CA GLY A 72 -4.66 -17.54 -20.96
C GLY A 72 -5.85 -18.31 -20.36
N PRO A 73 -5.78 -19.65 -20.19
CA PRO A 73 -6.85 -20.45 -19.60
C PRO A 73 -6.98 -20.29 -18.08
N ALA A 74 -5.95 -19.77 -17.40
CA ALA A 74 -5.90 -19.66 -15.95
C ALA A 74 -6.52 -18.33 -15.46
N ARG A 75 -7.15 -18.37 -14.29
CA ARG A 75 -7.55 -17.19 -13.53
C ARG A 75 -6.55 -17.00 -12.38
N GLN A 76 -6.14 -15.76 -12.20
CA GLN A 76 -5.36 -15.34 -11.05
C GLN A 76 -6.25 -14.47 -10.16
N PHE A 77 -6.39 -14.89 -8.90
CA PHE A 77 -7.06 -14.13 -7.86
C PHE A 77 -6.00 -13.52 -6.95
N TYR A 78 -6.08 -12.22 -6.72
CA TYR A 78 -5.11 -11.49 -5.90
C TYR A 78 -5.84 -10.73 -4.81
N LEU A 79 -5.50 -11.03 -3.56
CA LEU A 79 -6.01 -10.36 -2.37
C LEU A 79 -4.88 -9.50 -1.80
N GLN A 80 -5.01 -8.19 -1.92
CA GLN A 80 -4.04 -7.24 -1.42
C GLN A 80 -4.60 -6.53 -0.18
N GLY A 81 -3.87 -6.60 0.94
CA GLY A 81 -4.30 -6.05 2.22
C GLY A 81 -5.35 -6.89 2.94
N GLY A 82 -5.48 -8.19 2.62
CA GLY A 82 -6.47 -9.03 3.27
C GLY A 82 -6.26 -10.53 2.99
N PRO A 83 -7.16 -11.43 3.49
CA PRO A 83 -8.43 -11.12 4.16
C PRO A 83 -8.25 -10.39 5.49
N LEU A 84 -9.12 -9.41 5.75
CA LEU A 84 -9.18 -8.72 7.03
C LEU A 84 -10.15 -9.49 7.94
N LEU A 85 -9.66 -9.96 9.07
CA LEU A 85 -10.50 -10.63 10.07
C LEU A 85 -10.95 -9.65 11.15
N THR A 86 -12.19 -9.80 11.60
CA THR A 86 -12.67 -9.17 12.82
C THR A 86 -12.09 -9.88 14.03
N GLU A 87 -12.22 -9.31 15.23
CA GLU A 87 -11.81 -9.99 16.48
C GLU A 87 -12.46 -11.36 16.62
N LYS A 88 -13.76 -11.48 16.32
CA LYS A 88 -14.48 -12.75 16.26
C LYS A 88 -13.92 -13.68 15.18
N GLY A 89 -13.62 -13.13 14.02
CA GLY A 89 -13.09 -13.87 12.86
C GLY A 89 -11.68 -14.43 13.09
N GLU A 90 -10.86 -13.82 13.97
CA GLU A 90 -9.53 -14.34 14.31
C GLU A 90 -9.57 -15.80 14.80
N ARG A 91 -10.60 -16.19 15.54
CA ARG A 91 -10.81 -17.56 16.01
C ARG A 91 -11.32 -18.52 14.93
N HIS A 92 -11.80 -17.99 13.81
CA HIS A 92 -12.42 -18.72 12.72
C HIS A 92 -11.61 -18.62 11.39
N GLY A 93 -10.32 -18.28 11.45
CA GLY A 93 -9.50 -18.00 10.29
C GLY A 93 -9.51 -19.11 9.24
N GLU A 94 -9.44 -20.40 9.66
CA GLU A 94 -9.51 -21.54 8.74
C GLU A 94 -10.88 -21.61 8.03
N ALA A 95 -11.97 -21.49 8.77
CA ALA A 95 -13.31 -21.52 8.20
C ALA A 95 -13.54 -20.36 7.22
N VAL A 96 -13.04 -19.15 7.55
CA VAL A 96 -13.12 -17.98 6.67
C VAL A 96 -12.36 -18.23 5.37
N VAL A 97 -11.12 -18.74 5.43
CA VAL A 97 -10.33 -19.01 4.22
C VAL A 97 -10.95 -20.14 3.38
N ARG A 98 -11.47 -21.21 4.01
CA ARG A 98 -12.20 -22.29 3.30
C ARG A 98 -13.45 -21.75 2.59
N ALA A 99 -14.25 -20.95 3.26
CA ALA A 99 -15.43 -20.33 2.67
C ALA A 99 -15.09 -19.43 1.48
N LEU A 100 -14.01 -18.65 1.60
CA LEU A 100 -13.51 -17.82 0.51
C LEU A 100 -13.03 -18.66 -0.68
N LEU A 101 -12.25 -19.72 -0.46
CA LEU A 101 -11.80 -20.62 -1.53
C LEU A 101 -12.97 -21.32 -2.23
N ALA A 102 -13.98 -21.73 -1.49
CA ALA A 102 -15.20 -22.31 -2.05
C ALA A 102 -15.97 -21.30 -2.93
N HIS A 103 -16.09 -20.04 -2.47
CA HIS A 103 -16.71 -18.96 -3.26
C HIS A 103 -15.98 -18.71 -4.58
N LEU A 104 -14.64 -18.71 -4.56
CA LEU A 104 -13.83 -18.47 -5.77
C LEU A 104 -13.93 -19.58 -6.81
N ALA A 105 -14.43 -20.76 -6.46
CA ALA A 105 -14.68 -21.90 -7.34
C ALA A 105 -13.49 -22.17 -8.31
N LEU A 106 -12.32 -22.44 -7.74
CA LEU A 106 -11.05 -22.53 -8.49
C LEU A 106 -11.06 -23.72 -9.45
N GLY A 107 -10.62 -23.49 -10.69
CA GLY A 107 -10.24 -24.52 -11.64
C GLY A 107 -8.81 -25.07 -11.37
N PRO A 108 -8.39 -26.10 -12.11
CA PRO A 108 -7.10 -26.78 -11.89
C PRO A 108 -5.87 -25.90 -12.19
N LEU A 109 -6.03 -24.86 -13.03
CA LEU A 109 -4.93 -23.95 -13.39
C LEU A 109 -4.96 -22.62 -12.63
N ASP A 110 -6.01 -22.40 -11.83
CA ASP A 110 -6.22 -21.14 -11.13
C ASP A 110 -5.29 -21.01 -9.93
N LEU A 111 -4.92 -19.77 -9.66
CA LEU A 111 -4.03 -19.41 -8.56
C LEU A 111 -4.67 -18.33 -7.68
N VAL A 112 -4.48 -18.44 -6.38
CA VAL A 112 -4.81 -17.40 -5.41
C VAL A 112 -3.51 -16.91 -4.80
N VAL A 113 -3.30 -15.59 -4.85
CA VAL A 113 -2.18 -14.91 -4.20
C VAL A 113 -2.74 -13.99 -3.14
N VAL A 114 -2.27 -14.14 -1.91
CA VAL A 114 -2.59 -13.26 -0.79
C VAL A 114 -1.35 -12.45 -0.45
N ASP A 115 -1.52 -11.15 -0.42
CA ASP A 115 -0.52 -10.17 -0.01
C ASP A 115 -1.11 -9.34 1.13
N PHE A 116 -0.78 -9.67 2.35
CA PHE A 116 -1.28 -8.90 3.49
C PHE A 116 -0.77 -7.46 3.48
N ASN A 117 0.42 -7.26 2.92
CA ASN A 117 1.05 -5.95 2.95
C ASN A 117 1.00 -5.31 4.35
N ARG A 118 1.43 -6.10 5.37
CA ARG A 118 1.46 -5.76 6.80
C ARG A 118 0.10 -5.79 7.52
N ALA A 119 -0.98 -6.20 6.83
CA ALA A 119 -2.28 -6.44 7.45
C ALA A 119 -2.43 -7.88 8.00
N GLU A 120 -1.32 -8.60 8.18
CA GLU A 120 -1.32 -9.98 8.70
C GLU A 120 -1.97 -10.05 10.08
N SER A 121 -2.78 -11.09 10.27
CA SER A 121 -3.30 -11.45 11.57
C SER A 121 -2.99 -12.92 11.88
N PRO A 122 -2.83 -13.30 13.15
CA PRO A 122 -2.58 -14.70 13.52
C PRO A 122 -3.65 -15.65 12.97
N GLY A 123 -4.93 -15.31 13.10
CA GLY A 123 -6.02 -16.14 12.60
C GLY A 123 -6.01 -16.28 11.08
N ALA A 124 -5.74 -15.19 10.35
CA ALA A 124 -5.64 -15.25 8.90
C ALA A 124 -4.45 -16.11 8.45
N VAL A 125 -3.28 -15.95 9.05
CA VAL A 125 -2.09 -16.76 8.72
C VAL A 125 -2.33 -18.23 9.03
N LEU A 126 -2.88 -18.57 10.20
CA LEU A 126 -3.23 -19.95 10.54
C LEU A 126 -4.25 -20.53 9.56
N GLY A 127 -5.25 -19.74 9.16
CA GLY A 127 -6.22 -20.15 8.15
C GLY A 127 -5.61 -20.44 6.80
N LEU A 128 -4.65 -19.63 6.34
CA LEU A 128 -3.92 -19.89 5.11
C LEU A 128 -3.09 -21.16 5.20
N LEU A 129 -2.36 -21.37 6.29
CA LEU A 129 -1.55 -22.58 6.50
C LEU A 129 -2.43 -23.84 6.53
N ALA A 130 -3.53 -23.82 7.30
CA ALA A 130 -4.44 -24.94 7.44
C ALA A 130 -5.14 -25.32 6.11
N THR A 131 -5.31 -24.36 5.20
CA THR A 131 -5.92 -24.59 3.89
C THR A 131 -4.92 -24.89 2.78
N GLY A 132 -3.63 -24.94 3.09
CA GLY A 132 -2.57 -25.36 2.18
C GLY A 132 -1.92 -24.26 1.36
N PHE A 133 -2.12 -22.99 1.71
CA PHE A 133 -1.31 -21.90 1.17
C PHE A 133 0.16 -22.07 1.55
N ARG A 134 1.04 -21.63 0.68
CA ARG A 134 2.49 -21.66 0.90
C ARG A 134 3.05 -20.24 0.88
N PRO A 135 3.90 -19.87 1.85
CA PRO A 135 4.60 -18.60 1.80
C PRO A 135 5.67 -18.63 0.69
N VAL A 136 5.74 -17.53 -0.07
CA VAL A 136 6.75 -17.29 -1.10
C VAL A 136 7.53 -16.06 -0.71
N ALA A 137 8.81 -16.22 -0.41
CA ALA A 137 9.71 -15.11 -0.16
C ALA A 137 10.02 -14.39 -1.48
N THR A 138 9.95 -13.08 -1.48
CA THR A 138 10.28 -12.23 -2.63
C THR A 138 11.35 -11.21 -2.26
N ALA A 139 12.22 -10.84 -3.20
CA ALA A 139 13.41 -10.04 -2.93
C ALA A 139 13.13 -8.63 -2.37
N SER A 140 12.04 -7.99 -2.73
CA SER A 140 11.81 -6.56 -2.46
C SER A 140 10.60 -6.29 -1.57
N ARG A 141 10.54 -6.96 -0.40
CA ARG A 141 9.42 -6.80 0.53
C ARG A 141 9.83 -6.13 1.85
N HIS A 142 10.77 -5.21 1.74
CA HIS A 142 11.25 -4.45 2.89
C HIS A 142 11.00 -2.97 2.69
N THR A 143 10.82 -2.27 3.78
CA THR A 143 10.74 -0.81 3.87
C THR A 143 11.62 -0.30 5.00
N LEU A 144 11.77 1.02 5.08
CA LEU A 144 12.36 1.69 6.23
C LEU A 144 11.27 2.49 6.95
N GLU A 145 11.26 2.43 8.27
CA GLU A 145 10.28 3.09 9.13
C GLU A 145 10.93 4.06 10.10
N VAL A 146 10.22 5.14 10.37
CA VAL A 146 10.54 6.10 11.42
C VAL A 146 9.51 5.95 12.54
N ASP A 147 9.98 5.72 13.76
CA ASP A 147 9.13 5.69 14.95
C ASP A 147 8.86 7.13 15.42
N LEU A 148 7.66 7.63 15.11
CA LEU A 148 7.25 9.00 15.41
C LEU A 148 7.00 9.21 16.93
N THR A 149 6.84 8.15 17.71
CA THR A 149 6.62 8.26 19.16
C THR A 149 7.85 8.78 19.90
N ARG A 150 9.00 8.78 19.27
CA ARG A 150 10.27 9.26 19.82
C ARG A 150 10.40 10.78 19.88
N GLY A 151 9.52 11.50 19.19
CA GLY A 151 9.54 12.95 19.10
C GLY A 151 10.54 13.49 18.06
N LEU A 152 10.20 14.66 17.52
CA LEU A 152 10.91 15.23 16.37
C LEU A 152 12.37 15.58 16.66
N ASP A 153 12.69 16.06 17.87
CA ASP A 153 14.06 16.44 18.26
C ASP A 153 14.98 15.22 18.30
N ALA A 154 14.50 14.10 18.87
CA ALA A 154 15.26 12.85 18.92
C ALA A 154 15.49 12.30 17.50
N LEU A 155 14.46 12.33 16.66
CA LEU A 155 14.57 11.91 15.25
C LEU A 155 15.58 12.76 14.49
N GLN A 156 15.57 14.09 14.68
CA GLN A 156 16.52 14.99 14.03
C GLN A 156 17.96 14.77 14.51
N ALA A 157 18.16 14.45 15.78
CA ALA A 157 19.46 14.14 16.35
C ALA A 157 20.10 12.86 15.77
N GLU A 158 19.27 11.87 15.43
CA GLU A 158 19.70 10.56 14.89
C GLU A 158 19.93 10.54 13.38
N MET A 159 19.44 11.55 12.65
CA MET A 159 19.70 11.65 11.22
C MET A 159 21.18 11.56 10.91
N GLU A 160 21.56 10.93 9.82
CA GLU A 160 22.94 11.02 9.30
C GLU A 160 23.32 12.48 9.03
N GLN A 161 24.59 12.83 9.24
CA GLN A 161 25.09 14.20 9.07
C GLN A 161 24.73 14.79 7.69
N ARG A 162 24.82 13.98 6.63
CA ARG A 162 24.45 14.38 5.28
C ARG A 162 22.99 14.80 5.18
N TRP A 163 22.10 14.03 5.82
CA TRP A 163 20.66 14.28 5.82
C TRP A 163 20.33 15.58 6.56
N ARG A 164 20.91 15.76 7.77
CA ARG A 164 20.75 17.02 8.55
C ARG A 164 21.27 18.25 7.80
N LYS A 165 22.41 18.14 7.12
CA LYS A 165 22.96 19.26 6.32
C LYS A 165 22.03 19.62 5.17
N ALA A 166 21.48 18.62 4.46
CA ALA A 166 20.56 18.84 3.35
C ALA A 166 19.24 19.46 3.82
N LEU A 167 18.67 18.96 4.92
CA LEU A 167 17.45 19.52 5.52
C LEU A 167 17.68 20.99 5.92
N ARG A 168 18.75 21.30 6.69
CA ARG A 168 19.07 22.67 7.08
C ARG A 168 19.31 23.61 5.89
N LYS A 169 19.90 23.09 4.81
CA LYS A 169 20.04 23.85 3.56
C LYS A 169 18.68 24.25 3.00
N ALA A 170 17.76 23.29 2.92
CA ALA A 170 16.42 23.54 2.41
C ALA A 170 15.60 24.49 3.31
N GLU A 171 15.68 24.30 4.64
CA GLU A 171 14.97 25.15 5.61
C GLU A 171 15.46 26.61 5.62
N ARG A 172 16.75 26.84 5.30
CA ARG A 172 17.33 28.21 5.20
C ARG A 172 17.06 28.88 3.86
N ASN A 173 16.59 28.15 2.87
CA ASN A 173 16.27 28.71 1.56
C ASN A 173 14.88 29.39 1.62
N ALA A 174 14.89 30.70 1.82
CA ALA A 174 13.66 31.50 1.92
C ALA A 174 12.79 31.46 0.64
N ALA A 175 13.36 31.04 -0.49
CA ALA A 175 12.60 30.86 -1.73
C ALA A 175 11.80 29.54 -1.76
N LEU A 176 12.13 28.56 -0.88
CA LEU A 176 11.39 27.31 -0.79
C LEU A 176 10.15 27.46 0.09
N SER A 177 9.02 27.02 -0.44
CA SER A 177 7.77 26.89 0.31
C SER A 177 7.24 25.47 0.20
N VAL A 178 6.62 24.99 1.29
CA VAL A 178 5.89 23.70 1.35
C VAL A 178 4.41 24.01 1.60
N ARG A 179 3.55 23.45 0.78
CA ARG A 179 2.11 23.59 0.94
C ARG A 179 1.44 22.22 0.93
N PHE A 180 0.69 21.91 1.97
CA PHE A 180 -0.24 20.79 1.96
C PHE A 180 -1.48 21.15 1.17
N LEU A 181 -2.04 20.19 0.46
CA LEU A 181 -3.17 20.38 -0.45
C LEU A 181 -4.39 19.67 0.13
N ASP A 182 -5.34 20.43 0.63
CA ASP A 182 -6.52 19.89 1.31
C ASP A 182 -7.71 19.78 0.36
N GLU A 183 -7.84 20.72 -0.58
CA GLU A 183 -8.98 20.79 -1.49
C GLU A 183 -8.83 19.80 -2.68
N PRO A 184 -9.89 19.03 -3.03
CA PRO A 184 -9.84 18.08 -4.15
C PRO A 184 -9.41 18.68 -5.47
N ALA A 185 -9.83 19.91 -5.78
CA ALA A 185 -9.45 20.59 -7.02
C ALA A 185 -7.95 20.93 -7.07
N GLU A 186 -7.37 21.34 -5.93
CA GLU A 186 -5.92 21.58 -5.82
C GLU A 186 -5.13 20.27 -5.94
N ARG A 187 -5.61 19.19 -5.27
CA ARG A 187 -5.02 17.85 -5.38
C ARG A 187 -5.02 17.34 -6.81
N LEU A 188 -6.12 17.54 -7.56
CA LEU A 188 -6.21 17.16 -8.97
C LEU A 188 -5.15 17.89 -9.80
N LYS A 189 -5.05 19.21 -9.66
CA LYS A 189 -4.06 20.02 -10.38
C LYS A 189 -2.62 19.59 -10.06
N ALA A 190 -2.32 19.38 -8.79
CA ALA A 190 -1.00 18.92 -8.36
C ALA A 190 -0.71 17.49 -8.83
N PHE A 191 -1.71 16.62 -8.84
CA PHE A 191 -1.56 15.26 -9.36
C PHE A 191 -1.27 15.26 -10.87
N ASP A 192 -1.90 16.13 -11.65
CA ASP A 192 -1.60 16.27 -13.08
C ASP A 192 -0.15 16.73 -13.31
N ALA A 193 0.33 17.68 -12.51
CA ALA A 193 1.74 18.08 -12.54
C ALA A 193 2.68 16.95 -12.09
N PHE A 194 2.30 16.19 -11.03
CA PHE A 194 3.01 14.98 -10.61
C PHE A 194 3.12 13.98 -11.76
N ALA A 195 2.00 13.68 -12.45
CA ALA A 195 1.96 12.71 -13.55
C ALA A 195 2.90 13.11 -14.70
N ALA A 196 2.94 14.40 -15.06
CA ALA A 196 3.85 14.92 -16.07
C ALA A 196 5.32 14.79 -15.65
N MET A 197 5.67 15.19 -14.41
CA MET A 197 7.03 15.02 -13.85
C MET A 197 7.43 13.55 -13.75
N TYR A 198 6.48 12.68 -13.37
CA TYR A 198 6.71 11.25 -13.26
C TYR A 198 6.98 10.60 -14.61
N ALA A 199 6.24 10.96 -15.65
CA ALA A 199 6.47 10.51 -17.02
C ALA A 199 7.87 10.91 -17.51
N ALA A 200 8.27 12.17 -17.31
CA ALA A 200 9.61 12.65 -17.64
C ALA A 200 10.71 11.90 -16.88
N LEU A 201 10.49 11.61 -15.58
CA LEU A 201 11.42 10.84 -14.75
C LEU A 201 11.56 9.40 -15.26
N LYS A 202 10.43 8.76 -15.62
CA LYS A 202 10.38 7.39 -16.15
C LYS A 202 11.17 7.27 -17.45
N THR A 203 10.97 8.20 -18.39
CA THR A 203 11.72 8.27 -19.64
C THR A 203 13.22 8.45 -19.40
N ARG A 204 13.60 9.39 -18.53
CA ARG A 204 15.00 9.70 -18.24
C ARG A 204 15.76 8.55 -17.56
N LYS A 205 15.11 7.83 -16.64
CA LYS A 205 15.74 6.75 -15.87
C LYS A 205 15.58 5.37 -16.50
N GLY A 206 14.74 5.23 -17.53
CA GLY A 206 14.52 3.96 -18.23
C GLY A 206 13.90 2.86 -17.38
N PHE A 207 13.15 3.18 -16.30
CA PHE A 207 12.51 2.17 -15.48
C PHE A 207 11.06 1.93 -15.92
N SER A 208 10.61 0.70 -15.72
CA SER A 208 9.21 0.32 -15.87
C SER A 208 8.64 -0.12 -14.53
N ASN A 209 7.42 0.27 -14.25
CA ASN A 209 6.64 -0.23 -13.12
C ASN A 209 5.17 -0.31 -13.49
N ASP A 210 4.42 -0.95 -12.63
CA ASP A 210 3.00 -1.23 -12.83
C ASP A 210 2.07 -0.08 -12.39
N PHE A 211 2.63 1.10 -12.05
CA PHE A 211 1.87 2.26 -11.66
C PHE A 211 1.32 3.01 -12.87
N ASP A 212 0.01 3.24 -12.86
CA ASP A 212 -0.73 4.01 -13.87
C ASP A 212 -1.29 5.28 -13.23
N PRO A 213 -0.66 6.45 -13.46
CA PRO A 213 -1.12 7.71 -12.91
C PRO A 213 -2.53 8.08 -13.35
N ALA A 214 -2.90 7.85 -14.61
CA ALA A 214 -4.22 8.22 -15.12
C ALA A 214 -5.34 7.46 -14.39
N ALA A 215 -5.15 6.15 -14.16
CA ALA A 215 -6.10 5.34 -13.42
C ALA A 215 -6.17 5.71 -11.92
N TYR A 216 -5.07 6.22 -11.34
CA TYR A 216 -4.96 6.56 -9.91
C TYR A 216 -5.44 7.98 -9.57
N ARG A 217 -5.57 8.85 -10.54
CA ARG A 217 -5.82 10.29 -10.41
C ARG A 217 -6.97 10.64 -9.47
N ASP A 218 -8.13 10.05 -9.70
CA ASP A 218 -9.33 10.34 -8.90
C ASP A 218 -9.20 9.80 -7.47
N LEU A 219 -8.53 8.67 -7.28
CA LEU A 219 -8.26 8.13 -5.95
C LEU A 219 -7.37 9.07 -5.14
N ALA A 220 -6.29 9.57 -5.76
CA ALA A 220 -5.37 10.49 -5.10
C ALA A 220 -6.05 11.81 -4.69
N ALA A 221 -7.01 12.28 -5.49
CA ALA A 221 -7.68 13.56 -5.25
C ALA A 221 -8.82 13.47 -4.21
N ASN A 222 -9.61 12.39 -4.27
CA ASN A 222 -10.89 12.32 -3.56
C ASN A 222 -10.87 11.45 -2.30
N ASP A 223 -9.87 10.57 -2.12
CA ASP A 223 -9.73 9.84 -0.86
C ASP A 223 -9.13 10.77 0.21
N PRO A 224 -9.89 11.06 1.31
CA PRO A 224 -9.45 11.99 2.35
C PRO A 224 -8.23 11.51 3.15
N ARG A 225 -7.86 10.23 3.02
CA ARG A 225 -6.68 9.63 3.65
C ARG A 225 -5.40 9.86 2.86
N HIS A 226 -5.49 10.35 1.62
CA HIS A 226 -4.33 10.81 0.89
C HIS A 226 -3.90 12.18 1.39
N VAL A 227 -2.63 12.29 1.73
CA VAL A 227 -1.98 13.56 2.08
C VAL A 227 -1.04 13.91 0.94
N MET A 228 -1.27 15.08 0.36
CA MET A 228 -0.48 15.55 -0.77
C MET A 228 0.17 16.88 -0.41
N LEU A 229 1.44 17.03 -0.75
CA LEU A 229 2.14 18.32 -0.64
C LEU A 229 2.86 18.67 -1.94
N GLU A 230 3.01 19.96 -2.15
CA GLU A 230 3.89 20.52 -3.16
C GLU A 230 5.03 21.32 -2.50
N VAL A 231 6.20 21.32 -3.15
CA VAL A 231 7.32 22.20 -2.81
C VAL A 231 7.58 23.10 -4.01
N ARG A 232 7.62 24.41 -3.76
CA ARG A 232 7.92 25.43 -4.75
C ARG A 232 9.19 26.19 -4.40
N GLU A 233 9.87 26.72 -5.43
CA GLU A 233 10.91 27.73 -5.28
C GLU A 233 10.44 29.00 -5.99
N GLY A 234 10.01 30.00 -5.23
CA GLY A 234 9.19 31.07 -5.76
C GLY A 234 7.88 30.50 -6.37
N ASP A 235 7.60 30.88 -7.61
CA ASP A 235 6.41 30.38 -8.36
C ASP A 235 6.62 29.02 -9.05
N GLU A 236 7.84 28.51 -9.06
CA GLU A 236 8.19 27.29 -9.77
C GLU A 236 7.92 26.05 -8.93
N LEU A 237 7.08 25.15 -9.43
CA LEU A 237 6.82 23.86 -8.80
C LEU A 237 8.03 22.92 -8.97
N CYS A 238 8.61 22.54 -7.85
CA CYS A 238 9.80 21.69 -7.83
C CYS A 238 9.51 20.23 -7.55
N LEU A 239 8.51 19.94 -6.71
CA LEU A 239 8.23 18.58 -6.24
C LEU A 239 6.76 18.46 -5.84
N VAL A 240 6.17 17.30 -6.16
CA VAL A 240 4.91 16.83 -5.55
C VAL A 240 5.17 15.50 -4.87
N ARG A 241 4.65 15.35 -3.65
CA ARG A 241 4.75 14.12 -2.87
C ARG A 241 3.39 13.73 -2.34
N ILE A 242 3.12 12.42 -2.38
CA ILE A 242 1.82 11.84 -2.05
C ILE A 242 2.04 10.72 -1.04
N ALA A 243 1.32 10.80 0.07
CA ALA A 243 1.30 9.80 1.11
C ALA A 243 -0.14 9.34 1.38
N HIS A 244 -0.29 8.32 2.19
CA HIS A 244 -1.58 7.82 2.66
C HIS A 244 -1.52 7.55 4.16
N VAL A 245 -2.55 7.98 4.88
CA VAL A 245 -2.71 7.75 6.31
C VAL A 245 -3.65 6.58 6.54
N SER A 246 -3.15 5.54 7.20
CA SER A 246 -3.94 4.39 7.65
C SER A 246 -3.78 4.26 9.15
N ARG A 247 -4.80 4.64 9.90
CA ARG A 247 -4.77 4.66 11.37
C ARG A 247 -3.58 5.45 11.93
N ASP A 248 -2.62 4.76 12.52
CA ASP A 248 -1.44 5.29 13.16
C ASP A 248 -0.19 5.27 12.25
N ARG A 249 -0.39 4.99 10.96
CA ARG A 249 0.69 4.87 9.96
C ARG A 249 0.54 5.89 8.85
N PHE A 250 1.58 6.65 8.63
CA PHE A 250 1.73 7.59 7.52
C PHE A 250 2.68 6.96 6.49
N THR A 251 2.15 6.52 5.36
CA THR A 251 2.92 5.81 4.33
C THR A 251 3.20 6.71 3.14
N ASP A 252 4.47 6.87 2.80
CA ASP A 252 4.94 7.60 1.63
C ASP A 252 4.79 6.75 0.36
N PHE A 253 3.95 7.18 -0.57
CA PHE A 253 3.60 6.39 -1.75
C PHE A 253 4.33 6.83 -3.00
N PHE A 254 4.21 8.10 -3.35
CA PHE A 254 4.72 8.59 -4.62
C PHE A 254 5.40 9.94 -4.47
N THR A 255 6.44 10.13 -5.27
CA THR A 255 7.09 11.42 -5.42
C THR A 255 7.56 11.62 -6.86
N ALA A 256 7.35 12.81 -7.38
CA ALA A 256 7.98 13.27 -8.60
C ALA A 256 8.59 14.65 -8.38
N SER A 257 9.73 14.91 -9.00
CA SER A 257 10.48 16.12 -8.81
C SER A 257 11.28 16.53 -10.04
N THR A 258 11.51 17.82 -10.17
CA THR A 258 12.40 18.41 -11.17
C THR A 258 13.86 18.28 -10.75
N GLU A 259 14.80 18.57 -11.67
CA GLU A 259 16.23 18.65 -11.33
C GLU A 259 16.51 19.78 -10.33
N ARG A 260 15.73 20.85 -10.36
CA ARG A 260 15.82 21.95 -9.41
C ARG A 260 15.58 21.51 -7.98
N ALA A 261 14.65 20.58 -7.76
CA ALA A 261 14.41 20.00 -6.43
C ALA A 261 15.63 19.29 -5.84
N LYS A 262 16.51 18.74 -6.67
CA LYS A 262 17.79 18.18 -6.21
C LYS A 262 18.76 19.28 -5.76
N ALA A 263 18.90 20.35 -6.55
CA ALA A 263 19.82 21.44 -6.28
C ALA A 263 19.50 22.14 -4.96
N ASN A 264 18.20 22.34 -4.65
CA ASN A 264 17.74 23.03 -3.45
C ASN A 264 17.36 22.11 -2.27
N ALA A 265 17.57 20.78 -2.41
CA ALA A 265 17.25 19.77 -1.38
C ALA A 265 15.76 19.67 -0.99
N ALA A 266 14.83 20.03 -1.88
CA ALA A 266 13.40 20.03 -1.64
C ALA A 266 12.84 18.67 -1.17
N ALA A 267 13.43 17.55 -1.61
CA ALA A 267 12.99 16.21 -1.20
C ALA A 267 13.19 15.96 0.31
N TYR A 268 14.23 16.54 0.91
CA TYR A 268 14.48 16.43 2.36
C TYR A 268 13.45 17.22 3.15
N LEU A 269 13.15 18.44 2.69
CA LEU A 269 12.11 19.28 3.29
C LEU A 269 10.74 18.64 3.18
N ALA A 270 10.37 18.10 2.03
CA ALA A 270 9.09 17.41 1.81
C ALA A 270 8.90 16.20 2.74
N VAL A 271 9.91 15.34 2.89
CA VAL A 271 9.84 14.19 3.82
C VAL A 271 9.73 14.67 5.26
N TRP A 272 10.53 15.65 5.65
CA TRP A 272 10.47 16.18 7.01
C TRP A 272 9.13 16.82 7.33
N SER A 273 8.52 17.49 6.36
CA SER A 273 7.16 18.04 6.50
C SER A 273 6.10 16.93 6.67
N PHE A 274 6.22 15.81 5.96
CA PHE A 274 5.34 14.66 6.18
C PHE A 274 5.53 14.02 7.56
N ILE A 275 6.78 13.91 8.03
CA ILE A 275 7.07 13.38 9.38
C ILE A 275 6.45 14.27 10.45
N ARG A 276 6.60 15.58 10.33
CA ARG A 276 5.97 16.54 11.25
C ARG A 276 4.45 16.42 11.23
N ARG A 277 3.86 16.42 10.04
CA ARG A 277 2.41 16.28 9.87
C ARG A 277 1.90 14.96 10.45
N GLY A 278 2.60 13.84 10.22
CA GLY A 278 2.23 12.54 10.78
C GLY A 278 2.30 12.51 12.31
N ALA A 279 3.31 13.14 12.91
CA ALA A 279 3.41 13.28 14.36
C ALA A 279 2.30 14.15 14.95
N GLU A 280 1.97 15.26 14.30
CA GLU A 280 0.87 16.16 14.68
C GLU A 280 -0.50 15.47 14.61
N GLU A 281 -0.70 14.58 13.62
CA GLU A 281 -1.92 13.78 13.46
C GLU A 281 -1.98 12.53 14.36
N GLY A 282 -0.97 12.33 15.23
CA GLY A 282 -0.91 11.21 16.16
C GLY A 282 -0.51 9.88 15.52
N CYS A 283 0.05 9.88 14.31
CA CYS A 283 0.64 8.70 13.73
C CYS A 283 1.83 8.22 14.57
N ARG A 284 1.99 6.91 14.68
CA ARG A 284 3.10 6.29 15.41
C ARG A 284 4.27 5.95 14.49
N VAL A 285 3.99 5.73 13.22
CA VAL A 285 4.97 5.26 12.25
C VAL A 285 4.88 6.08 10.97
N PHE A 286 6.04 6.57 10.50
CA PHE A 286 6.20 7.01 9.12
C PHE A 286 6.90 5.91 8.33
N ASP A 287 6.24 5.41 7.30
CA ASP A 287 6.72 4.32 6.43
C ASP A 287 7.17 4.91 5.09
N PHE A 288 8.45 4.75 4.78
CA PHE A 288 9.01 5.24 3.51
C PHE A 288 8.55 4.49 2.24
N GLY A 289 7.72 3.45 2.39
CA GLY A 289 7.43 2.53 1.29
C GLY A 289 8.66 1.68 0.93
N GLY A 290 8.51 0.84 -0.09
CA GLY A 290 9.51 -0.17 -0.45
C GLY A 290 10.93 0.37 -0.66
N ILE A 291 11.91 -0.47 -0.35
CA ILE A 291 13.34 -0.24 -0.62
C ILE A 291 13.88 -1.30 -1.58
N ASP A 292 14.76 -0.85 -2.46
CA ASP A 292 15.49 -1.71 -3.39
C ASP A 292 16.94 -1.22 -3.49
N PRO A 293 17.83 -1.69 -2.60
CA PRO A 293 19.22 -1.27 -2.58
C PRO A 293 20.02 -1.74 -3.81
N ALA A 294 19.57 -2.79 -4.49
CA ALA A 294 20.25 -3.33 -5.66
C ALA A 294 19.98 -2.49 -6.92
N HIS A 295 18.71 -2.11 -7.17
CA HIS A 295 18.34 -1.42 -8.41
C HIS A 295 18.07 0.08 -8.22
N ASN A 296 17.88 0.55 -6.97
CA ASN A 296 17.62 1.97 -6.69
C ASN A 296 18.42 2.48 -5.49
N ARG A 297 19.73 2.34 -5.59
CA ARG A 297 20.70 2.69 -4.53
C ARG A 297 20.52 4.11 -4.00
N GLY A 298 20.31 5.10 -4.89
CA GLY A 298 20.17 6.50 -4.48
C GLY A 298 18.95 6.77 -3.61
N VAL A 299 17.82 6.12 -3.89
CA VAL A 299 16.61 6.21 -3.06
C VAL A 299 16.80 5.48 -1.74
N TYR A 300 17.44 4.32 -1.76
CA TYR A 300 17.78 3.58 -0.54
C TYR A 300 18.68 4.42 0.38
N ASP A 301 19.76 4.99 -0.13
CA ASP A 301 20.70 5.81 0.66
C ASP A 301 20.01 7.08 1.20
N PHE A 302 19.09 7.68 0.44
CA PHE A 302 18.26 8.79 0.91
C PHE A 302 17.40 8.38 2.11
N LYS A 303 16.65 7.29 2.01
CA LYS A 303 15.77 6.79 3.08
C LYS A 303 16.58 6.35 4.31
N ARG A 304 17.68 5.63 4.10
CA ARG A 304 18.56 5.12 5.15
C ARG A 304 19.22 6.25 5.95
N GLY A 305 19.46 7.39 5.33
CA GLY A 305 20.05 8.55 6.02
C GLY A 305 19.16 9.14 7.12
N LEU A 306 17.86 8.83 7.12
CA LEU A 306 16.93 9.24 8.17
C LEU A 306 16.73 8.15 9.22
N THR A 307 16.63 6.89 8.80
CA THR A 307 16.36 5.75 9.69
C THR A 307 17.02 4.48 9.19
N ARG A 308 17.36 3.58 10.11
CA ARG A 308 17.86 2.24 9.80
C ARG A 308 16.89 1.13 10.26
N ASN A 309 15.72 1.52 10.73
CA ASN A 309 14.71 0.58 11.17
C ASN A 309 14.06 -0.09 9.95
N VAL A 310 14.44 -1.34 9.69
CA VAL A 310 13.93 -2.15 8.57
C VAL A 310 12.69 -2.90 9.02
N ALA A 311 11.65 -2.82 8.22
CA ALA A 311 10.44 -3.62 8.41
C ALA A 311 10.12 -4.43 7.16
N SER A 312 9.49 -5.60 7.34
CA SER A 312 9.08 -6.49 6.25
C SER A 312 7.58 -6.38 6.00
N SER A 313 7.17 -6.46 4.73
CA SER A 313 5.76 -6.61 4.34
C SER A 313 5.25 -8.06 4.42
N GLY A 314 6.08 -8.99 4.92
CA GLY A 314 5.77 -10.41 4.97
C GLY A 314 5.90 -11.11 3.60
N PRO A 315 5.70 -12.44 3.55
CA PRO A 315 5.72 -13.20 2.31
C PRO A 315 4.46 -12.96 1.48
N LEU A 316 4.51 -13.32 0.21
CA LEU A 316 3.29 -13.63 -0.54
C LEU A 316 2.81 -15.02 -0.17
N TRP A 317 1.51 -15.22 -0.09
CA TRP A 317 0.90 -16.52 0.15
C TRP A 317 0.27 -17.01 -1.15
N LEU A 318 0.64 -18.22 -1.56
CA LEU A 318 0.23 -18.80 -2.84
C LEU A 318 -0.55 -20.09 -2.62
N TYR A 319 -1.67 -20.22 -3.31
CA TYR A 319 -2.49 -21.42 -3.36
C TYR A 319 -2.93 -21.76 -4.77
N GLY A 320 -2.99 -23.02 -5.09
CA GLY A 320 -3.60 -23.57 -6.30
C GLY A 320 -3.90 -25.07 -6.12
N ARG A 321 -4.93 -25.56 -6.78
CA ARG A 321 -5.32 -26.98 -6.72
C ARG A 321 -4.25 -27.90 -7.34
N ASN A 322 -3.56 -27.43 -8.36
CA ASN A 322 -2.49 -28.18 -9.02
C ASN A 322 -1.13 -27.80 -8.43
N ARG A 323 -0.48 -28.77 -7.78
CA ARG A 323 0.83 -28.56 -7.12
C ARG A 323 1.94 -28.14 -8.06
N LEU A 324 1.95 -28.65 -9.30
CA LEU A 324 2.98 -28.28 -10.28
C LEU A 324 2.81 -26.85 -10.76
N VAL A 325 1.57 -26.45 -11.06
CA VAL A 325 1.25 -25.05 -11.43
C VAL A 325 1.62 -24.10 -10.29
N THR A 326 1.28 -24.47 -9.06
CA THR A 326 1.59 -23.66 -7.86
C THR A 326 3.10 -23.53 -7.64
N ALA A 327 3.86 -24.63 -7.81
CA ALA A 327 5.32 -24.61 -7.67
C ALA A 327 5.99 -23.74 -8.74
N ALA A 328 5.55 -23.87 -10.00
CA ALA A 328 6.06 -23.05 -11.10
C ALA A 328 5.75 -21.55 -10.88
N ALA A 329 4.52 -21.21 -10.47
CA ALA A 329 4.16 -19.86 -10.14
C ALA A 329 4.96 -19.31 -8.95
N GLY A 330 5.20 -20.10 -7.91
CA GLY A 330 6.03 -19.74 -6.77
C GLY A 330 7.48 -19.41 -7.19
N ALA A 331 8.07 -20.20 -8.08
CA ALA A 331 9.41 -19.92 -8.61
C ALA A 331 9.49 -18.62 -9.43
N VAL A 332 8.42 -18.25 -10.12
CA VAL A 332 8.33 -16.96 -10.85
C VAL A 332 8.19 -15.78 -9.89
N LEU A 333 7.38 -15.92 -8.83
CA LEU A 333 7.15 -14.86 -7.84
C LEU A 333 8.36 -14.62 -6.92
N ALA A 334 9.22 -15.64 -6.73
CA ALA A 334 10.42 -15.55 -5.89
C ALA A 334 11.59 -14.78 -6.54
N ARG A 335 11.52 -14.54 -7.86
CA ARG A 335 12.53 -13.78 -8.64
C ARG A 335 12.30 -12.26 -8.49
#